data_0d09830be9af7db66808f8409a3d08b8
#
_entry.id   0d09830be9af7db66808f8409a3d08b8
#
_cell.length_a   1.000
_cell.length_b   1.000
_cell.length_c   1.000
_cell.angle_alpha   90.00
_cell.angle_beta   90.00
_cell.angle_gamma   90.00
#
_symmetry.space_group_name_H-M   'P 1'
#
loop_
_entity.id
_entity.type
_entity.pdbx_description
1 polymer ?
#
loop_
_entity_poly.entity_id
_entity_poly.type
_entity_poly.pdbx_seq_one_letter_code
_entity_poly.pdbx_strand_id
1 'polypeptide(L)'
;MDFDAVLLAPRRAAAVAQGHWPDRTINDALDACVAACPDQLALTAVQVETGQVTRFTYAEMARMADRIAVGLSRLGVVKGDVVSVQLPNWWHFTLSYLACSRIGAVLNPMMHIFREHELGFMLQHGESKVVIVPKAFRGFDFEQMLLGLQPRLPHLQHVVVIGAQQGGQPAPHSFDALLSGPAW
;
A
#
# COMPACT_ATOMS: atom_id res chain seq x y z
N MET A 1 1.52 -16.61 3.02
CA MET A 1 1.33 -16.75 4.50
C MET A 1 -0.10 -17.14 4.78
N ASP A 2 -0.33 -18.19 5.54
CA ASP A 2 -1.67 -18.55 5.97
C ASP A 2 -2.00 -17.71 7.22
N PHE A 3 -2.71 -16.60 7.01
CA PHE A 3 -3.19 -15.76 8.12
C PHE A 3 -4.40 -16.43 8.74
N ASP A 4 -4.16 -17.40 9.60
CA ASP A 4 -5.16 -17.84 10.54
C ASP A 4 -5.35 -16.74 11.60
N ALA A 5 -6.16 -15.76 11.25
CA ALA A 5 -6.66 -14.82 12.24
C ALA A 5 -7.42 -15.68 13.27
N VAL A 6 -6.89 -15.79 14.47
CA VAL A 6 -7.50 -16.51 15.60
C VAL A 6 -8.79 -15.78 16.02
N LEU A 7 -9.74 -15.75 15.11
CA LEU A 7 -11.09 -15.29 15.34
C LEU A 7 -11.92 -16.50 15.75
N LEU A 8 -11.97 -16.75 17.05
CA LEU A 8 -12.85 -17.77 17.60
C LEU A 8 -14.27 -17.56 17.05
N ALA A 9 -14.77 -18.51 16.25
CA ALA A 9 -16.07 -18.42 15.60
C ALA A 9 -17.21 -17.96 16.53
N PRO A 10 -17.29 -18.41 17.83
CA PRO A 10 -18.28 -17.90 18.77
C PRO A 10 -18.13 -16.40 19.10
N ARG A 11 -16.90 -15.88 19.19
CA ARG A 11 -16.68 -14.44 19.42
C ARG A 11 -17.13 -13.59 18.24
N ARG A 12 -16.81 -14.03 17.02
CA ARG A 12 -17.26 -13.38 15.80
C ARG A 12 -18.79 -13.33 15.75
N ALA A 13 -19.45 -14.48 15.93
CA ALA A 13 -20.90 -14.57 15.91
C ALA A 13 -21.55 -13.65 16.96
N ALA A 14 -21.03 -13.60 18.18
CA ALA A 14 -21.54 -12.72 19.22
C ALA A 14 -21.36 -11.23 18.87
N ALA A 15 -20.19 -10.83 18.36
CA ALA A 15 -19.91 -9.44 17.98
C ALA A 15 -20.80 -8.98 16.81
N VAL A 16 -21.03 -9.85 15.81
CA VAL A 16 -21.93 -9.58 14.70
C VAL A 16 -23.37 -9.45 15.17
N ALA A 17 -23.84 -10.39 16.02
CA ALA A 17 -25.20 -10.36 16.56
C ALA A 17 -25.48 -9.12 17.41
N GLN A 18 -24.48 -8.58 18.10
CA GLN A 18 -24.57 -7.36 18.90
C GLN A 18 -24.37 -6.07 18.06
N GLY A 19 -24.12 -6.17 16.76
CA GLY A 19 -23.87 -5.02 15.90
C GLY A 19 -22.51 -4.32 16.14
N HIS A 20 -21.64 -4.90 16.97
CA HIS A 20 -20.31 -4.35 17.22
C HIS A 20 -19.35 -4.59 16.07
N TRP A 21 -19.62 -5.57 15.25
CA TRP A 21 -18.85 -5.90 14.06
C TRP A 21 -19.75 -5.95 12.84
N PRO A 22 -19.96 -4.81 12.16
CA PRO A 22 -20.68 -4.81 10.91
C PRO A 22 -19.89 -5.57 9.84
N ASP A 23 -20.60 -6.30 8.97
CA ASP A 23 -19.99 -6.97 7.81
C ASP A 23 -19.68 -5.94 6.71
N ARG A 24 -18.73 -5.07 7.01
CA ARG A 24 -18.31 -3.94 6.16
C ARG A 24 -16.80 -3.81 6.17
N THR A 25 -16.24 -3.51 5.01
CA THR A 25 -14.83 -3.22 4.80
C THR A 25 -14.59 -1.71 4.75
N ILE A 26 -13.31 -1.31 4.79
CA ILE A 26 -12.94 0.10 4.56
C ILE A 26 -13.34 0.57 3.15
N ASN A 27 -13.36 -0.34 2.17
CA ASN A 27 -13.78 -0.04 0.82
C ASN A 27 -15.29 0.26 0.73
N ASP A 28 -16.13 -0.47 1.46
CA ASP A 28 -17.56 -0.17 1.52
C ASP A 28 -17.82 1.23 2.08
N ALA A 29 -17.00 1.66 3.05
CA ALA A 29 -17.08 3.01 3.59
C ALA A 29 -16.65 4.06 2.55
N LEU A 30 -15.55 3.82 1.82
CA LEU A 30 -15.09 4.70 0.74
C LEU A 30 -16.13 4.80 -0.37
N ASP A 31 -16.67 3.67 -0.82
CA ASP A 31 -17.65 3.61 -1.90
C ASP A 31 -18.96 4.32 -1.52
N ALA A 32 -19.36 4.22 -0.25
CA ALA A 32 -20.51 4.99 0.26
C ALA A 32 -20.24 6.51 0.24
N CYS A 33 -19.03 6.95 0.58
CA CYS A 33 -18.63 8.35 0.47
C CYS A 33 -18.59 8.83 -0.98
N VAL A 34 -18.04 8.01 -1.90
CA VAL A 34 -18.05 8.32 -3.34
C VAL A 34 -19.46 8.48 -3.88
N ALA A 35 -20.40 7.61 -3.45
CA ALA A 35 -21.79 7.69 -3.87
C ALA A 35 -22.51 8.93 -3.31
N ALA A 36 -22.21 9.31 -2.06
CA ALA A 36 -22.90 10.42 -1.37
C ALA A 36 -22.31 11.80 -1.70
N CYS A 37 -20.98 11.91 -1.82
CA CYS A 37 -20.29 13.20 -1.94
C CYS A 37 -18.97 13.07 -2.75
N PRO A 38 -19.03 12.68 -4.04
CA PRO A 38 -17.85 12.35 -4.86
C PRO A 38 -16.83 13.49 -4.95
N ASP A 39 -17.29 14.73 -5.03
CA ASP A 39 -16.47 15.92 -5.23
C ASP A 39 -16.00 16.56 -3.91
N GLN A 40 -16.41 16.03 -2.76
CA GLN A 40 -15.95 16.52 -1.46
C GLN A 40 -14.49 16.13 -1.25
N LEU A 41 -13.69 17.06 -0.66
CA LEU A 41 -12.32 16.82 -0.29
C LEU A 41 -12.21 15.68 0.75
N ALA A 42 -11.50 14.62 0.37
CA ALA A 42 -11.30 13.43 1.19
C ALA A 42 -9.92 13.37 1.85
N LEU A 43 -8.88 13.84 1.15
CA LEU A 43 -7.50 13.78 1.62
C LEU A 43 -6.74 15.05 1.24
N THR A 44 -6.05 15.63 2.22
CA THR A 44 -5.02 16.63 1.97
C THR A 44 -3.70 16.09 2.53
N ALA A 45 -2.73 15.86 1.66
CA ALA A 45 -1.38 15.44 2.03
C ALA A 45 -0.41 16.60 1.85
N VAL A 46 0.38 16.88 2.88
CA VAL A 46 1.42 17.89 2.86
C VAL A 46 2.76 17.20 3.00
N GLN A 47 3.60 17.31 1.96
CA GLN A 47 4.98 16.82 2.02
C GLN A 47 5.84 17.92 2.64
N VAL A 48 6.17 17.75 3.91
CA VAL A 48 6.84 18.79 4.72
C VAL A 48 8.21 19.17 4.15
N GLU A 49 8.92 18.22 3.56
CA GLU A 49 10.25 18.41 2.99
C GLU A 49 10.28 19.36 1.78
N THR A 50 9.19 19.39 1.02
CA THR A 50 9.09 20.19 -0.22
C THR A 50 8.04 21.29 -0.15
N GLY A 51 7.15 21.24 0.86
CA GLY A 51 5.97 22.09 0.94
C GLY A 51 4.87 21.71 -0.06
N GLN A 52 5.03 20.62 -0.81
CA GLN A 52 4.04 20.18 -1.78
C GLN A 52 2.75 19.77 -1.09
N VAL A 53 1.63 20.28 -1.58
CA VAL A 53 0.28 19.93 -1.12
C VAL A 53 -0.46 19.19 -2.23
N THR A 54 -0.88 17.97 -1.93
CA THR A 54 -1.70 17.14 -2.82
C THR A 54 -3.08 16.96 -2.20
N ARG A 55 -4.13 17.13 -3.00
CA ARG A 55 -5.52 16.98 -2.57
C ARG A 55 -6.23 15.98 -3.43
N PHE A 56 -7.10 15.18 -2.82
CA PHE A 56 -7.98 14.23 -3.50
C PHE A 56 -9.40 14.42 -3.01
N THR A 57 -10.35 14.47 -3.93
CA THR A 57 -11.76 14.24 -3.62
C THR A 57 -11.99 12.75 -3.36
N TYR A 58 -13.17 12.36 -2.83
CA TYR A 58 -13.51 10.95 -2.66
C TYR A 58 -13.44 10.18 -3.98
N ALA A 59 -13.97 10.73 -5.05
CA ALA A 59 -13.94 10.10 -6.37
C ALA A 59 -12.49 9.94 -6.91
N GLU A 60 -11.63 10.95 -6.73
CA GLU A 60 -10.23 10.88 -7.14
C GLU A 60 -9.45 9.86 -6.31
N MET A 61 -9.67 9.83 -5.01
CA MET A 61 -9.05 8.90 -4.09
C MET A 61 -9.39 7.44 -4.46
N ALA A 62 -10.67 7.15 -4.72
CA ALA A 62 -11.12 5.83 -5.13
C ALA A 62 -10.49 5.42 -6.48
N ARG A 63 -10.57 6.28 -7.51
CA ARG A 63 -9.96 5.99 -8.82
C ARG A 63 -8.45 5.74 -8.73
N MET A 64 -7.74 6.47 -7.88
CA MET A 64 -6.31 6.29 -7.70
C MET A 64 -5.99 4.98 -6.97
N ALA A 65 -6.77 4.64 -5.93
CA ALA A 65 -6.65 3.37 -5.24
C ALA A 65 -6.91 2.18 -6.19
N ASP A 66 -7.90 2.29 -7.07
CA ASP A 66 -8.21 1.26 -8.08
C ASP A 66 -7.05 1.09 -9.08
N ARG A 67 -6.43 2.18 -9.55
CA ARG A 67 -5.24 2.09 -10.42
C ARG A 67 -4.07 1.38 -9.75
N ILE A 68 -3.79 1.69 -8.49
CA ILE A 68 -2.75 1.01 -7.71
C ILE A 68 -3.11 -0.46 -7.55
N ALA A 69 -4.36 -0.80 -7.24
CA ALA A 69 -4.84 -2.17 -7.11
C ALA A 69 -4.63 -2.99 -8.38
N VAL A 70 -4.99 -2.42 -9.55
CA VAL A 70 -4.73 -3.04 -10.86
C VAL A 70 -3.22 -3.20 -11.10
N GLY A 71 -2.42 -2.18 -10.77
CA GLY A 71 -0.97 -2.26 -10.89
C GLY A 71 -0.37 -3.38 -10.05
N LEU A 72 -0.79 -3.52 -8.79
CA LEU A 72 -0.37 -4.62 -7.91
C LEU A 72 -0.81 -5.98 -8.45
N SER A 73 -2.04 -6.09 -8.97
CA SER A 73 -2.53 -7.34 -9.58
C SER A 73 -1.71 -7.73 -10.82
N ARG A 74 -1.22 -6.77 -11.61
CA ARG A 74 -0.30 -7.02 -12.74
C ARG A 74 1.07 -7.51 -12.30
N LEU A 75 1.52 -7.13 -11.10
CA LEU A 75 2.70 -7.69 -10.45
C LEU A 75 2.42 -9.10 -9.87
N GLY A 76 1.25 -9.66 -10.11
CA GLY A 76 0.86 -10.99 -9.64
C GLY A 76 0.40 -11.01 -8.17
N VAL A 77 0.13 -9.87 -7.54
CA VAL A 77 -0.42 -9.83 -6.18
C VAL A 77 -1.86 -10.35 -6.20
N VAL A 78 -2.13 -11.32 -5.35
CA VAL A 78 -3.46 -11.92 -5.17
C VAL A 78 -3.91 -11.80 -3.70
N LYS A 79 -5.16 -12.16 -3.43
CA LYS A 79 -5.70 -12.17 -2.06
C LYS A 79 -4.83 -12.99 -1.12
N GLY A 80 -4.45 -12.40 0.01
CA GLY A 80 -3.59 -13.02 1.03
C GLY A 80 -2.10 -12.75 0.85
N ASP A 81 -1.65 -12.29 -0.33
CA ASP A 81 -0.26 -11.86 -0.51
C ASP A 81 0.04 -10.62 0.34
N VAL A 82 1.28 -10.53 0.83
CA VAL A 82 1.73 -9.41 1.66
C VAL A 82 2.38 -8.34 0.80
N VAL A 83 1.88 -7.11 0.94
CA VAL A 83 2.47 -5.89 0.39
C VAL A 83 2.99 -5.05 1.55
N SER A 84 4.29 -4.99 1.71
CA SER A 84 4.95 -4.16 2.72
C SER A 84 5.08 -2.73 2.24
N VAL A 85 4.83 -1.77 3.14
CA VAL A 85 4.89 -0.34 2.81
C VAL A 85 5.74 0.37 3.85
N GLN A 86 6.91 0.85 3.43
CA GLN A 86 7.82 1.64 4.27
C GLN A 86 7.87 3.08 3.75
N LEU A 87 6.89 3.87 4.11
CA LEU A 87 6.73 5.26 3.65
C LEU A 87 6.58 6.22 4.83
N PRO A 88 6.98 7.49 4.66
CA PRO A 88 6.45 8.58 5.48
C PRO A 88 4.93 8.71 5.32
N ASN A 89 4.30 9.62 6.07
CA ASN A 89 2.86 9.91 5.95
C ASN A 89 2.53 10.65 4.65
N TRP A 90 2.92 10.08 3.52
CA TRP A 90 2.59 10.56 2.19
C TRP A 90 1.25 9.97 1.73
N TRP A 91 0.57 10.63 0.79
CA TRP A 91 -0.68 10.13 0.22
C TRP A 91 -0.57 8.71 -0.37
N HIS A 92 0.63 8.35 -0.84
CA HIS A 92 0.94 7.02 -1.35
C HIS A 92 0.65 5.91 -0.35
N PHE A 93 0.92 6.16 0.94
CA PHE A 93 0.62 5.18 2.00
C PHE A 93 -0.88 4.91 2.10
N THR A 94 -1.69 5.97 2.19
CA THR A 94 -3.16 5.85 2.31
C THR A 94 -3.76 5.14 1.10
N LEU A 95 -3.31 5.50 -0.11
CA LEU A 95 -3.84 4.89 -1.32
C LEU A 95 -3.36 3.46 -1.53
N SER A 96 -2.13 3.11 -1.13
CA SER A 96 -1.66 1.72 -1.12
C SER A 96 -2.47 0.86 -0.15
N TYR A 97 -2.86 1.40 1.02
CA TYR A 97 -3.72 0.70 1.97
C TYR A 97 -5.09 0.37 1.35
N LEU A 98 -5.73 1.35 0.74
CA LEU A 98 -7.02 1.17 0.06
C LEU A 98 -6.90 0.18 -1.10
N ALA A 99 -5.84 0.27 -1.89
CA ALA A 99 -5.58 -0.62 -3.02
C ALA A 99 -5.39 -2.08 -2.57
N CYS A 100 -4.59 -2.32 -1.53
CA CYS A 100 -4.42 -3.66 -0.96
C CYS A 100 -5.76 -4.22 -0.47
N SER A 101 -6.55 -3.39 0.21
CA SER A 101 -7.88 -3.78 0.67
C SER A 101 -8.82 -4.15 -0.50
N ARG A 102 -8.75 -3.45 -1.66
CA ARG A 102 -9.53 -3.75 -2.87
C ARG A 102 -9.29 -5.16 -3.40
N ILE A 103 -8.04 -5.61 -3.40
CA ILE A 103 -7.66 -6.93 -3.96
C ILE A 103 -7.51 -8.01 -2.88
N GLY A 104 -7.81 -7.68 -1.61
CA GLY A 104 -7.67 -8.61 -0.49
C GLY A 104 -6.22 -8.94 -0.12
N ALA A 105 -5.26 -8.13 -0.56
CA ALA A 105 -3.87 -8.24 -0.13
C ALA A 105 -3.71 -7.74 1.31
N VAL A 106 -2.71 -8.25 2.00
CA VAL A 106 -2.37 -7.85 3.37
C VAL A 106 -1.35 -6.72 3.32
N LEU A 107 -1.74 -5.54 3.77
CA LEU A 107 -0.78 -4.44 3.91
C LEU A 107 0.00 -4.60 5.20
N ASN A 108 1.34 -4.60 5.11
CA ASN A 108 2.27 -4.61 6.23
C ASN A 108 2.96 -3.25 6.35
N PRO A 109 2.49 -2.35 7.25
CA PRO A 109 3.08 -1.04 7.43
C PRO A 109 4.39 -1.13 8.21
N MET A 110 5.45 -0.51 7.68
CA MET A 110 6.76 -0.46 8.33
C MET A 110 7.22 0.98 8.53
N MET A 111 7.84 1.25 9.67
CA MET A 111 8.36 2.58 9.98
C MET A 111 9.57 2.90 9.08
N HIS A 112 9.61 4.13 8.58
CA HIS A 112 10.70 4.62 7.72
C HIS A 112 12.07 4.75 8.43
N ILE A 113 12.12 4.59 9.76
CA ILE A 113 13.36 4.59 10.53
C ILE A 113 14.10 3.25 10.49
N PHE A 114 13.41 2.15 10.16
CA PHE A 114 14.02 0.82 10.06
C PHE A 114 15.02 0.77 8.90
N ARG A 115 16.04 -0.06 9.07
CA ARG A 115 17.14 -0.23 8.11
C ARG A 115 17.27 -1.70 7.72
N GLU A 116 18.37 -2.03 7.09
CA GLU A 116 18.62 -3.35 6.50
C GLU A 116 18.34 -4.52 7.45
N HIS A 117 18.80 -4.41 8.71
CA HIS A 117 18.66 -5.49 9.69
C HIS A 117 17.19 -5.79 10.01
N GLU A 118 16.44 -4.77 10.43
CA GLU A 118 15.02 -4.91 10.78
C GLU A 118 14.19 -5.30 9.56
N LEU A 119 14.44 -4.66 8.41
CA LEU A 119 13.70 -4.93 7.19
C LEU A 119 13.94 -6.34 6.67
N GLY A 120 15.19 -6.82 6.72
CA GLY A 120 15.50 -8.18 6.34
C GLY A 120 14.66 -9.19 7.11
N PHE A 121 14.58 -9.01 8.43
CA PHE A 121 13.73 -9.86 9.29
C PHE A 121 12.25 -9.69 8.98
N MET A 122 11.74 -8.46 8.94
CA MET A 122 10.30 -8.19 8.79
C MET A 122 9.77 -8.65 7.42
N LEU A 123 10.52 -8.40 6.35
CA LEU A 123 10.14 -8.81 5.00
C LEU A 123 10.16 -10.32 4.83
N GLN A 124 11.16 -10.98 5.42
CA GLN A 124 11.27 -12.45 5.39
C GLN A 124 10.18 -13.11 6.25
N HIS A 125 10.00 -12.65 7.49
CA HIS A 125 9.00 -13.20 8.40
C HIS A 125 7.57 -12.99 7.90
N GLY A 126 7.31 -11.80 7.32
CA GLY A 126 6.03 -11.47 6.70
C GLY A 126 5.82 -12.08 5.31
N GLU A 127 6.80 -12.82 4.75
CA GLU A 127 6.74 -13.37 3.40
C GLU A 127 6.30 -12.32 2.35
N SER A 128 6.86 -11.11 2.48
CA SER A 128 6.45 -9.97 1.67
C SER A 128 6.75 -10.22 0.19
N LYS A 129 5.73 -10.15 -0.64
CA LYS A 129 5.85 -10.32 -2.10
C LYS A 129 6.24 -9.02 -2.80
N VAL A 130 5.72 -7.91 -2.30
CA VAL A 130 5.99 -6.55 -2.79
C VAL A 130 6.40 -5.69 -1.62
N VAL A 131 7.38 -4.79 -1.82
CA VAL A 131 7.67 -3.70 -0.89
C VAL A 131 7.60 -2.37 -1.63
N ILE A 132 6.94 -1.38 -1.02
CA ILE A 132 6.82 -0.01 -1.53
C ILE A 132 7.63 0.92 -0.65
N VAL A 133 8.58 1.64 -1.25
CA VAL A 133 9.50 2.55 -0.55
C VAL A 133 9.68 3.88 -1.30
N PRO A 134 10.13 4.97 -0.64
CA PRO A 134 10.63 6.14 -1.36
C PRO A 134 11.99 5.80 -1.99
N LYS A 135 12.36 6.50 -3.05
CA LYS A 135 13.75 6.44 -3.56
C LYS A 135 14.72 6.89 -2.48
N ALA A 136 14.48 8.07 -1.96
CA ALA A 136 15.26 8.63 -0.85
C ALA A 136 14.36 9.43 0.09
N PHE A 137 14.71 9.42 1.38
CA PHE A 137 14.03 10.23 2.39
C PHE A 137 15.00 10.58 3.51
N ARG A 138 15.08 11.87 3.88
CA ARG A 138 15.98 12.41 4.92
C ARG A 138 17.44 11.97 4.73
N GLY A 139 17.94 12.03 3.49
CA GLY A 139 19.33 11.72 3.16
C GLY A 139 19.66 10.23 3.08
N PHE A 140 18.67 9.34 3.24
CA PHE A 140 18.86 7.90 3.14
C PHE A 140 18.27 7.34 1.85
N ASP A 141 19.03 6.47 1.14
CA ASP A 141 18.61 5.81 -0.10
C ASP A 141 17.96 4.46 0.19
N PHE A 142 16.62 4.44 0.15
CA PHE A 142 15.83 3.23 0.39
C PHE A 142 15.84 2.29 -0.81
N GLU A 143 15.91 2.84 -2.03
CA GLU A 143 15.98 2.04 -3.26
C GLU A 143 17.22 1.16 -3.24
N GLN A 144 18.39 1.76 -3.02
CA GLN A 144 19.66 1.02 -2.96
C GLN A 144 19.63 -0.05 -1.87
N MET A 145 19.16 0.28 -0.68
CA MET A 145 19.03 -0.68 0.43
C MET A 145 18.15 -1.87 0.06
N LEU A 146 16.96 -1.64 -0.50
CA LEU A 146 16.01 -2.71 -0.80
C LEU A 146 16.48 -3.58 -1.98
N LEU A 147 17.07 -2.98 -3.01
CA LEU A 147 17.67 -3.74 -4.11
C LEU A 147 18.84 -4.61 -3.64
N GLY A 148 19.61 -4.15 -2.65
CA GLY A 148 20.68 -4.95 -2.00
C GLY A 148 20.13 -6.09 -1.13
N LEU A 149 18.97 -5.91 -0.50
CA LEU A 149 18.31 -6.92 0.34
C LEU A 149 17.59 -7.99 -0.48
N GLN A 150 16.98 -7.62 -1.59
CA GLN A 150 16.09 -8.47 -2.39
C GLN A 150 16.68 -9.86 -2.74
N PRO A 151 17.95 -10.01 -3.13
CA PRO A 151 18.50 -11.33 -3.43
C PRO A 151 18.50 -12.31 -2.26
N ARG A 152 18.40 -11.84 -1.03
CA ARG A 152 18.37 -12.63 0.21
C ARG A 152 16.95 -12.94 0.70
N LEU A 153 15.93 -12.42 0.02
CA LEU A 153 14.52 -12.48 0.41
C LEU A 153 13.72 -13.27 -0.64
N PRO A 154 13.58 -14.59 -0.50
CA PRO A 154 13.04 -15.46 -1.55
C PRO A 154 11.58 -15.15 -1.91
N HIS A 155 10.82 -14.56 -1.00
CA HIS A 155 9.43 -14.18 -1.24
C HIS A 155 9.30 -12.80 -1.89
N LEU A 156 10.32 -11.91 -1.78
CA LEU A 156 10.27 -10.55 -2.27
C LEU A 156 10.50 -10.50 -3.79
N GLN A 157 9.41 -10.48 -4.55
CA GLN A 157 9.45 -10.46 -6.01
C GLN A 157 9.64 -9.05 -6.57
N HIS A 158 9.04 -8.03 -5.94
CA HIS A 158 9.03 -6.67 -6.46
C HIS A 158 9.39 -5.64 -5.40
N VAL A 159 10.30 -4.74 -5.76
CA VAL A 159 10.59 -3.49 -5.04
C VAL A 159 9.99 -2.36 -5.86
N VAL A 160 8.98 -1.69 -5.33
CA VAL A 160 8.29 -0.55 -5.97
C VAL A 160 8.76 0.75 -5.33
N VAL A 161 9.25 1.68 -6.14
CA VAL A 161 9.97 2.87 -5.66
C VAL A 161 9.26 4.14 -6.08
N ILE A 162 8.90 4.99 -5.10
CA ILE A 162 8.35 6.32 -5.35
C ILE A 162 9.50 7.25 -5.74
N GLY A 163 9.40 7.84 -6.93
CA GLY A 163 10.41 8.75 -7.47
C GLY A 163 11.58 8.06 -8.18
N ALA A 164 11.49 6.74 -8.44
CA ALA A 164 12.47 6.06 -9.29
C ALA A 164 12.38 6.52 -10.74
N GLN A 165 13.53 6.87 -11.31
CA GLN A 165 13.64 7.34 -12.71
C GLN A 165 14.76 6.63 -13.44
N GLN A 166 14.56 6.41 -14.75
CA GLN A 166 15.55 5.89 -15.67
C GLN A 166 15.52 6.71 -16.95
N GLY A 167 16.63 7.36 -17.29
CA GLY A 167 16.69 8.22 -18.48
C GLY A 167 15.70 9.39 -18.48
N GLY A 168 15.35 9.93 -17.28
CA GLY A 168 14.39 11.04 -17.14
C GLY A 168 12.92 10.64 -17.21
N GLN A 169 12.61 9.35 -17.34
CA GLN A 169 11.27 8.79 -17.31
C GLN A 169 11.08 7.92 -16.06
N PRO A 170 9.82 7.64 -15.60
CA PRO A 170 9.57 6.67 -14.54
C PRO A 170 10.23 5.33 -14.84
N ALA A 171 10.99 4.80 -13.87
CA ALA A 171 11.60 3.47 -14.03
C ALA A 171 10.53 2.36 -14.04
N PRO A 172 10.79 1.19 -14.66
CA PRO A 172 9.82 0.09 -14.67
C PRO A 172 9.35 -0.38 -13.28
N HIS A 173 10.20 -0.23 -12.27
CA HIS A 173 9.88 -0.51 -10.87
C HIS A 173 9.40 0.71 -10.08
N SER A 174 9.05 1.81 -10.76
CA SER A 174 8.54 3.00 -10.11
C SER A 174 7.08 2.83 -9.68
N PHE A 175 6.69 3.55 -8.63
CA PHE A 175 5.28 3.64 -8.23
C PHE A 175 4.40 4.22 -9.35
N ASP A 176 4.93 5.12 -10.16
CA ASP A 176 4.21 5.70 -11.30
C ASP A 176 3.88 4.66 -12.37
N ALA A 177 4.71 3.60 -12.49
CA ALA A 177 4.42 2.49 -13.38
C ALA A 177 3.15 1.71 -12.95
N LEU A 178 2.84 1.64 -11.65
CA LEU A 178 1.58 1.06 -11.18
C LEU A 178 0.37 1.86 -11.66
N LEU A 179 0.53 3.19 -11.81
CA LEU A 179 -0.53 4.12 -12.19
C LEU A 179 -0.77 4.16 -13.70
N SER A 180 0.16 3.67 -14.53
CA SER A 180 0.15 3.81 -15.98
C SER A 180 -0.84 2.91 -16.71
N GLY A 181 -1.56 2.05 -16.01
CA GLY A 181 -2.57 1.16 -16.59
C GLY A 181 -4.01 1.72 -16.50
N PRO A 182 -4.97 1.12 -17.24
CA PRO A 182 -6.38 1.44 -17.10
C PRO A 182 -6.82 1.16 -15.64
N ALA A 183 -7.76 1.95 -15.16
CA ALA A 183 -8.56 1.58 -13.98
C ALA A 183 -9.46 0.36 -14.32
N TRP A 184 -10.04 -0.25 -13.30
CA TRP A 184 -11.05 -1.31 -13.49
C TRP A 184 -12.15 -0.87 -14.44
#